data_34d180b85b9a3b261ed22d81bda1aa2d
#
_entry.id   34d180b85b9a3b261ed22d81bda1aa2d
#
_cell.length_a   1.000
_cell.length_b   1.000
_cell.length_c   1.000
_cell.angle_alpha   90.00
_cell.angle_beta   90.00
_cell.angle_gamma   90.00
#
_symmetry.space_group_name_H-M   'P 1'
#
loop_
_entity.id
_entity.type
_entity.pdbx_description
1 polymer ?
#
loop_
_entity_poly.entity_id
_entity_poly.type
_entity_poly.pdbx_seq_one_letter_code
_entity_poly.pdbx_strand_id
1 'polypeptide(L)'
;CRYLTGDQFEVWGWRLPFLLSIVLLGISTWIRMSMHESPAFVKMKAEGKTSKSPIRESFGKWENLKIVLIALFGINAGQAVTFYTAQFYVLFFLTQMLKMDPAQANMLLIISVVIGAPFFIFFGWLSDRVGRKPILMLGLLLATVLYFPLFKGLSHYANPQIDTASRQSPIVVMADPATCTFQFDPVGKARFDSPCDKVKTFLVKQGLPYTSQAVAPGTDVQVSVGETQIKGFDEAAMRAAINEAGYPAKADPSAVNQPMVVLMMVLLTLIATMTYGPLAAVMVELFPTRIRYTSMSLPYHIGNGWFGGFLPTVSFALVVYTGDIFYGLWYPVVITGVSLVVGMLCLKETRNVDIDKI
;
A
#
# COMPACT_ATOMS: atom_id res chain seq x y z
N CYS A 1 12.95 -14.50 -13.49
CA CYS A 1 13.47 -13.89 -14.73
C CYS A 1 14.86 -13.29 -14.53
N ARG A 2 15.12 -12.51 -13.47
CA ARG A 2 16.45 -11.90 -13.20
C ARG A 2 17.58 -12.94 -13.16
N TYR A 3 17.35 -14.11 -12.55
CA TYR A 3 18.34 -15.21 -12.53
C TYR A 3 18.60 -15.84 -13.92
N LEU A 4 17.63 -15.74 -14.85
CA LEU A 4 17.76 -16.31 -16.18
C LEU A 4 18.43 -15.36 -17.18
N THR A 5 18.25 -14.05 -16.98
CA THR A 5 18.70 -13.04 -17.94
C THR A 5 19.90 -12.22 -17.43
N GLY A 6 20.28 -12.35 -16.14
CA GLY A 6 21.42 -11.66 -15.55
C GLY A 6 21.39 -10.15 -15.82
N ASP A 7 22.50 -9.63 -16.34
CA ASP A 7 22.65 -8.19 -16.63
C ASP A 7 21.73 -7.68 -17.74
N GLN A 8 21.17 -8.59 -18.57
CA GLN A 8 20.20 -8.23 -19.62
C GLN A 8 18.78 -8.08 -19.10
N PHE A 9 18.54 -8.29 -17.80
CA PHE A 9 17.21 -8.18 -17.22
C PHE A 9 16.61 -6.79 -17.46
N GLU A 10 17.37 -5.73 -17.28
CA GLU A 10 16.92 -4.34 -17.44
C GLU A 10 16.64 -3.98 -18.91
N VAL A 11 17.33 -4.63 -19.84
CA VAL A 11 17.18 -4.36 -21.28
C VAL A 11 15.94 -5.07 -21.85
N TRP A 12 15.81 -6.38 -21.62
CA TRP A 12 14.71 -7.16 -22.21
C TRP A 12 14.09 -8.21 -21.27
N GLY A 13 14.82 -8.71 -20.28
CA GLY A 13 14.40 -9.83 -19.43
C GLY A 13 13.13 -9.56 -18.62
N TRP A 14 12.84 -8.29 -18.29
CA TRP A 14 11.60 -7.89 -17.63
C TRP A 14 10.34 -8.14 -18.47
N ARG A 15 10.49 -8.33 -19.80
CA ARG A 15 9.37 -8.63 -20.71
C ARG A 15 8.89 -10.08 -20.60
N LEU A 16 9.74 -11.00 -20.12
CA LEU A 16 9.38 -12.42 -20.02
C LEU A 16 8.13 -12.71 -19.20
N PRO A 17 7.92 -12.11 -18.00
CA PRO A 17 6.68 -12.29 -17.26
C PRO A 17 5.43 -11.84 -18.03
N PHE A 18 5.53 -10.76 -18.81
CA PHE A 18 4.43 -10.28 -19.63
C PHE A 18 4.13 -11.22 -20.81
N LEU A 19 5.15 -11.80 -21.42
CA LEU A 19 4.97 -12.82 -22.47
C LEU A 19 4.34 -14.10 -21.91
N LEU A 20 4.74 -14.52 -20.71
CA LEU A 20 4.12 -15.65 -20.01
C LEU A 20 2.65 -15.39 -19.67
N SER A 21 2.27 -14.13 -19.46
CA SER A 21 0.88 -13.77 -19.21
C SER A 21 -0.06 -14.08 -20.38
N ILE A 22 0.45 -14.21 -21.63
CA ILE A 22 -0.33 -14.63 -22.80
C ILE A 22 -0.90 -16.03 -22.59
N VAL A 23 -0.12 -16.94 -21.99
CA VAL A 23 -0.58 -18.29 -21.67
C VAL A 23 -1.71 -18.25 -20.63
N LEU A 24 -1.52 -17.44 -19.58
CA LEU A 24 -2.55 -17.25 -18.54
C LEU A 24 -3.82 -16.60 -19.12
N LEU A 25 -3.66 -15.66 -20.04
CA LEU A 25 -4.78 -15.05 -20.76
C LEU A 25 -5.55 -16.09 -21.59
N GLY A 26 -4.82 -16.96 -22.31
CA GLY A 26 -5.42 -18.07 -23.07
C GLY A 26 -6.23 -19.01 -22.19
N ILE A 27 -5.66 -19.42 -21.05
CA ILE A 27 -6.34 -20.27 -20.05
C ILE A 27 -7.57 -19.55 -19.48
N SER A 28 -7.42 -18.29 -19.07
CA SER A 28 -8.53 -17.49 -18.53
C SER A 28 -9.67 -17.32 -19.53
N THR A 29 -9.34 -17.07 -20.80
CA THR A 29 -10.32 -16.95 -21.88
C THR A 29 -11.05 -18.28 -22.11
N TRP A 30 -10.30 -19.40 -22.14
CA TRP A 30 -10.89 -20.72 -22.28
C TRP A 30 -11.84 -21.07 -21.13
N ILE A 31 -11.45 -20.80 -19.86
CA ILE A 31 -12.32 -20.98 -18.70
C ILE A 31 -13.60 -20.14 -18.83
N ARG A 32 -13.45 -18.85 -19.18
CA ARG A 32 -14.63 -17.95 -19.33
C ARG A 32 -15.59 -18.40 -20.43
N MET A 33 -15.07 -18.92 -21.53
CA MET A 33 -15.91 -19.44 -22.65
C MET A 33 -16.62 -20.74 -22.28
N SER A 34 -16.07 -21.54 -21.36
CA SER A 34 -16.69 -22.77 -20.88
C SER A 34 -17.60 -22.58 -19.65
N MET A 35 -17.59 -21.41 -19.01
CA MET A 35 -18.48 -21.11 -17.88
C MET A 35 -19.91 -20.78 -18.37
N HIS A 36 -20.89 -21.37 -17.70
CA HIS A 36 -22.29 -21.00 -17.84
C HIS A 36 -22.63 -19.80 -16.94
N GLU A 37 -23.65 -19.03 -17.34
CA GLU A 37 -24.19 -17.97 -16.50
C GLU A 37 -24.70 -18.51 -15.16
N SER A 38 -24.63 -17.68 -14.11
CA SER A 38 -25.09 -18.10 -12.78
C SER A 38 -26.60 -18.43 -12.81
N PRO A 39 -27.05 -19.44 -12.05
CA PRO A 39 -28.48 -19.80 -11.99
C PRO A 39 -29.39 -18.61 -11.63
N ALA A 40 -28.95 -17.75 -10.70
CA ALA A 40 -29.66 -16.53 -10.31
C ALA A 40 -29.84 -15.56 -11.49
N PHE A 41 -28.80 -15.37 -12.31
CA PHE A 41 -28.87 -14.52 -13.48
C PHE A 41 -29.77 -15.10 -14.58
N VAL A 42 -29.69 -16.41 -14.83
CA VAL A 42 -30.54 -17.10 -15.82
C VAL A 42 -32.00 -16.98 -15.42
N LYS A 43 -32.35 -17.21 -14.15
CA LYS A 43 -33.71 -17.07 -13.62
C LYS A 43 -34.21 -15.63 -13.77
N MET A 44 -33.42 -14.65 -13.36
CA MET A 44 -33.76 -13.24 -13.48
C MET A 44 -34.02 -12.84 -14.95
N LYS A 45 -33.19 -13.32 -15.89
CA LYS A 45 -33.34 -13.08 -17.33
C LYS A 45 -34.60 -13.72 -17.89
N ALA A 46 -34.93 -14.94 -17.47
CA ALA A 46 -36.17 -15.64 -17.84
C ALA A 46 -37.42 -14.89 -17.33
N GLU A 47 -37.34 -14.28 -16.15
CA GLU A 47 -38.40 -13.46 -15.58
C GLU A 47 -38.50 -12.03 -16.15
N GLY A 48 -37.64 -11.65 -17.12
CA GLY A 48 -37.62 -10.33 -17.72
C GLY A 48 -37.20 -9.19 -16.80
N LYS A 49 -36.56 -9.50 -15.65
CA LYS A 49 -36.17 -8.53 -14.60
C LYS A 49 -34.79 -7.90 -14.80
N THR A 50 -34.21 -8.00 -15.98
CA THR A 50 -32.91 -7.37 -16.29
C THR A 50 -33.01 -5.84 -16.31
N SER A 51 -31.99 -5.16 -15.81
CA SER A 51 -31.93 -3.68 -15.86
C SER A 51 -31.67 -3.20 -17.30
N LYS A 52 -32.50 -2.26 -17.78
CA LYS A 52 -32.29 -1.58 -19.06
C LYS A 52 -31.20 -0.48 -18.99
N SER A 53 -30.87 0.01 -17.83
CA SER A 53 -29.90 1.08 -17.60
C SER A 53 -29.12 0.85 -16.30
N PRO A 54 -28.23 -0.17 -16.21
CA PRO A 54 -27.56 -0.56 -14.98
C PRO A 54 -26.78 0.61 -14.32
N ILE A 55 -26.09 1.44 -15.10
CA ILE A 55 -25.34 2.60 -14.62
C ILE A 55 -26.27 3.60 -13.92
N ARG A 56 -27.36 4.00 -14.59
CA ARG A 56 -28.31 4.94 -14.00
C ARG A 56 -29.01 4.36 -12.77
N GLU A 57 -29.29 3.07 -12.76
CA GLU A 57 -29.89 2.39 -11.62
C GLU A 57 -28.91 2.28 -10.45
N SER A 58 -27.62 1.98 -10.70
CA SER A 58 -26.60 1.86 -9.68
C SER A 58 -26.24 3.19 -9.02
N PHE A 59 -26.10 4.26 -9.81
CA PHE A 59 -25.53 5.53 -9.34
C PHE A 59 -26.54 6.67 -9.31
N GLY A 60 -27.64 6.59 -10.03
CA GLY A 60 -28.69 7.62 -10.07
C GLY A 60 -29.77 7.47 -9.00
N LYS A 61 -29.89 6.30 -8.34
CA LYS A 61 -30.81 6.05 -7.23
C LYS A 61 -30.05 6.08 -5.92
N TRP A 62 -30.45 6.97 -5.00
CA TRP A 62 -29.75 7.14 -3.72
C TRP A 62 -29.64 5.84 -2.91
N GLU A 63 -30.66 5.00 -2.92
CA GLU A 63 -30.67 3.72 -2.22
C GLU A 63 -29.51 2.81 -2.66
N ASN A 64 -29.25 2.72 -3.97
CA ASN A 64 -28.16 1.94 -4.52
C ASN A 64 -26.80 2.64 -4.36
N LEU A 65 -26.75 3.95 -4.64
CA LEU A 65 -25.53 4.75 -4.47
C LEU A 65 -25.02 4.72 -3.04
N LYS A 66 -25.90 4.76 -2.04
CA LYS A 66 -25.54 4.62 -0.62
C LYS A 66 -24.79 3.31 -0.37
N ILE A 67 -25.26 2.19 -0.94
CA ILE A 67 -24.60 0.88 -0.80
C ILE A 67 -23.24 0.90 -1.49
N VAL A 68 -23.13 1.51 -2.67
CA VAL A 68 -21.85 1.68 -3.39
C VAL A 68 -20.86 2.48 -2.54
N LEU A 69 -21.27 3.57 -1.91
CA LEU A 69 -20.42 4.38 -1.05
C LEU A 69 -20.01 3.63 0.23
N ILE A 70 -20.92 2.86 0.83
CA ILE A 70 -20.60 1.99 1.97
C ILE A 70 -19.59 0.91 1.55
N ALA A 71 -19.78 0.30 0.39
CA ALA A 71 -18.83 -0.68 -0.14
C ALA A 71 -17.45 -0.06 -0.44
N LEU A 72 -17.42 1.18 -0.98
CA LEU A 72 -16.17 1.89 -1.24
C LEU A 72 -15.45 2.25 0.06
N PHE A 73 -16.09 3.04 0.91
CA PHE A 73 -15.41 3.60 2.09
C PHE A 73 -15.40 2.66 3.29
N GLY A 74 -16.38 1.76 3.43
CA GLY A 74 -16.46 0.83 4.55
C GLY A 74 -15.70 -0.48 4.33
N ILE A 75 -15.29 -0.79 3.08
CA ILE A 75 -14.64 -2.07 2.76
C ILE A 75 -13.45 -1.84 1.81
N ASN A 76 -13.73 -1.44 0.54
CA ASN A 76 -12.73 -1.53 -0.53
C ASN A 76 -11.54 -0.59 -0.36
N ALA A 77 -11.74 0.64 0.11
CA ALA A 77 -10.65 1.56 0.37
C ALA A 77 -9.70 1.01 1.44
N GLY A 78 -10.25 0.54 2.57
CA GLY A 78 -9.46 -0.08 3.65
C GLY A 78 -8.78 -1.37 3.21
N GLN A 79 -9.50 -2.25 2.52
CA GLN A 79 -8.93 -3.50 1.99
C GLN A 79 -7.79 -3.23 1.00
N ALA A 80 -7.97 -2.29 0.07
CA ALA A 80 -6.96 -1.95 -0.91
C ALA A 80 -5.66 -1.46 -0.23
N VAL A 81 -5.76 -0.51 0.70
CA VAL A 81 -4.56 -0.02 1.39
C VAL A 81 -3.92 -1.08 2.27
N THR A 82 -4.67 -2.04 2.86
CA THR A 82 -4.06 -3.14 3.60
C THR A 82 -3.25 -4.05 2.69
N PHE A 83 -3.78 -4.39 1.51
CA PHE A 83 -3.07 -5.22 0.54
C PHE A 83 -1.84 -4.51 -0.02
N TYR A 84 -1.99 -3.25 -0.45
CA TYR A 84 -0.88 -2.47 -1.01
C TYR A 84 0.20 -2.17 0.04
N THR A 85 -0.16 -1.99 1.30
CA THR A 85 0.82 -1.83 2.39
C THR A 85 1.62 -3.11 2.60
N ALA A 86 0.97 -4.27 2.65
CA ALA A 86 1.61 -5.55 2.91
C ALA A 86 2.49 -6.05 1.75
N GLN A 87 2.21 -5.66 0.50
CA GLN A 87 2.91 -6.17 -0.68
C GLN A 87 3.86 -5.15 -1.32
N PHE A 88 3.41 -3.91 -1.50
CA PHE A 88 4.16 -2.91 -2.25
C PHE A 88 4.88 -1.92 -1.33
N TYR A 89 4.18 -1.37 -0.34
CA TYR A 89 4.78 -0.36 0.52
C TYR A 89 5.86 -0.95 1.43
N VAL A 90 5.67 -2.17 1.94
CA VAL A 90 6.71 -2.86 2.74
C VAL A 90 7.99 -3.07 1.94
N LEU A 91 7.89 -3.47 0.67
CA LEU A 91 9.06 -3.64 -0.21
C LEU A 91 9.74 -2.30 -0.49
N PHE A 92 8.95 -1.26 -0.77
CA PHE A 92 9.46 0.11 -0.92
C PHE A 92 10.17 0.58 0.36
N PHE A 93 9.58 0.37 1.52
CA PHE A 93 10.14 0.75 2.82
C PHE A 93 11.48 0.04 3.07
N LEU A 94 11.54 -1.28 2.86
CA LEU A 94 12.78 -2.04 3.04
C LEU A 94 13.90 -1.59 2.08
N THR A 95 13.56 -1.35 0.80
CA THR A 95 14.58 -1.05 -0.22
C THR A 95 14.95 0.42 -0.28
N GLN A 96 14.00 1.34 -0.15
CA GLN A 96 14.24 2.78 -0.29
C GLN A 96 14.56 3.45 1.04
N MET A 97 13.85 3.10 2.11
CA MET A 97 14.05 3.73 3.42
C MET A 97 15.14 3.02 4.23
N LEU A 98 15.11 1.69 4.28
CA LEU A 98 16.06 0.92 5.07
C LEU A 98 17.30 0.46 4.30
N LYS A 99 17.38 0.75 3.00
CA LYS A 99 18.53 0.42 2.14
C LYS A 99 18.91 -1.06 2.12
N MET A 100 17.94 -1.94 2.34
CA MET A 100 18.13 -3.37 2.18
C MET A 100 18.38 -3.72 0.69
N ASP A 101 19.20 -4.72 0.45
CA ASP A 101 19.42 -5.24 -0.90
C ASP A 101 18.08 -5.67 -1.54
N PRO A 102 17.76 -5.19 -2.75
CA PRO A 102 16.48 -5.50 -3.39
C PRO A 102 16.25 -6.99 -3.65
N ALA A 103 17.29 -7.77 -3.92
CA ALA A 103 17.15 -9.21 -4.13
C ALA A 103 16.80 -9.91 -2.82
N GLN A 104 17.46 -9.53 -1.72
CA GLN A 104 17.16 -10.04 -0.38
C GLN A 104 15.74 -9.63 0.05
N ALA A 105 15.35 -8.37 -0.09
CA ALA A 105 14.01 -7.89 0.27
C ALA A 105 12.90 -8.63 -0.51
N ASN A 106 13.09 -8.84 -1.82
CA ASN A 106 12.15 -9.60 -2.64
C ASN A 106 12.05 -11.07 -2.21
N MET A 107 13.18 -11.71 -1.85
CA MET A 107 13.18 -13.09 -1.37
C MET A 107 12.36 -13.21 -0.07
N LEU A 108 12.58 -12.31 0.90
CA LEU A 108 11.84 -12.30 2.17
C LEU A 108 10.34 -12.03 1.93
N LEU A 109 10.02 -11.16 0.96
CA LEU A 109 8.62 -10.93 0.56
C LEU A 109 7.98 -12.20 -0.01
N ILE A 110 8.65 -12.91 -0.92
CA ILE A 110 8.13 -14.16 -1.49
C ILE A 110 7.87 -15.18 -0.38
N ILE A 111 8.82 -15.36 0.55
CA ILE A 111 8.66 -16.28 1.69
C ILE A 111 7.42 -15.88 2.51
N SER A 112 7.25 -14.59 2.82
CA SER A 112 6.11 -14.12 3.61
C SER A 112 4.77 -14.32 2.90
N VAL A 113 4.73 -14.13 1.58
CA VAL A 113 3.53 -14.36 0.75
C VAL A 113 3.19 -15.86 0.69
N VAL A 114 4.18 -16.73 0.50
CA VAL A 114 3.96 -18.20 0.49
C VAL A 114 3.40 -18.68 1.83
N ILE A 115 3.93 -18.18 2.96
CA ILE A 115 3.40 -18.51 4.29
C ILE A 115 2.00 -17.92 4.47
N GLY A 116 1.74 -16.72 3.97
CA GLY A 116 0.47 -16.01 4.11
C GLY A 116 -0.64 -16.50 3.18
N ALA A 117 -0.29 -17.08 2.01
CA ALA A 117 -1.27 -17.47 0.99
C ALA A 117 -2.39 -18.41 1.49
N PRO A 118 -2.13 -19.46 2.30
CA PRO A 118 -3.18 -20.32 2.84
C PRO A 118 -4.23 -19.57 3.68
N PHE A 119 -3.86 -18.45 4.27
CA PHE A 119 -4.76 -17.67 5.13
C PHE A 119 -5.84 -16.91 4.36
N PHE A 120 -5.69 -16.71 3.05
CA PHE A 120 -6.82 -16.23 2.22
C PHE A 120 -7.97 -17.23 2.27
N ILE A 121 -7.68 -18.52 2.13
CA ILE A 121 -8.68 -19.60 2.20
C ILE A 121 -9.21 -19.71 3.64
N PHE A 122 -8.30 -19.68 4.62
CA PHE A 122 -8.68 -19.81 6.03
C PHE A 122 -9.63 -18.69 6.46
N PHE A 123 -9.33 -17.41 6.18
CA PHE A 123 -10.22 -16.31 6.57
C PHE A 123 -11.47 -16.23 5.71
N GLY A 124 -11.44 -16.68 4.46
CA GLY A 124 -12.63 -16.89 3.65
C GLY A 124 -13.57 -17.90 4.33
N TRP A 125 -13.06 -19.09 4.62
CA TRP A 125 -13.79 -20.14 5.33
C TRP A 125 -14.27 -19.72 6.74
N LEU A 126 -13.43 -19.05 7.50
CA LEU A 126 -13.79 -18.56 8.82
C LEU A 126 -14.93 -17.54 8.74
N SER A 127 -14.92 -16.67 7.72
CA SER A 127 -15.98 -15.70 7.49
C SER A 127 -17.32 -16.33 7.13
N ASP A 128 -17.31 -17.52 6.52
CA ASP A 128 -18.53 -18.30 6.28
C ASP A 128 -19.18 -18.78 7.59
N ARG A 129 -18.40 -18.96 8.65
CA ARG A 129 -18.87 -19.47 9.95
C ARG A 129 -19.18 -18.38 10.96
N VAL A 130 -18.32 -17.38 11.07
CA VAL A 130 -18.40 -16.32 12.11
C VAL A 130 -19.18 -15.11 11.59
N GLY A 131 -19.18 -14.88 10.29
CA GLY A 131 -19.74 -13.72 9.64
C GLY A 131 -18.68 -12.96 8.84
N ARG A 132 -19.12 -12.26 7.79
CA ARG A 132 -18.23 -11.48 6.91
C ARG A 132 -17.69 -10.24 7.61
N LYS A 133 -18.62 -9.48 8.20
CA LYS A 133 -18.30 -8.19 8.84
C LYS A 133 -17.30 -8.32 9.99
N PRO A 134 -17.40 -9.25 10.95
CA PRO A 134 -16.43 -9.36 12.04
C PRO A 134 -14.98 -9.56 11.56
N ILE A 135 -14.76 -10.42 10.57
CA ILE A 135 -13.43 -10.71 10.06
C ILE A 135 -12.83 -9.49 9.34
N LEU A 136 -13.62 -8.84 8.47
CA LEU A 136 -13.21 -7.61 7.79
C LEU A 136 -12.85 -6.49 8.78
N MET A 137 -13.73 -6.25 9.74
CA MET A 137 -13.53 -5.17 10.72
C MET A 137 -12.34 -5.44 11.64
N LEU A 138 -12.12 -6.70 12.03
CA LEU A 138 -10.95 -7.08 12.81
C LEU A 138 -9.65 -6.86 12.01
N GLY A 139 -9.63 -7.21 10.72
CA GLY A 139 -8.49 -6.93 9.85
C GLY A 139 -8.19 -5.42 9.74
N LEU A 140 -9.22 -4.59 9.55
CA LEU A 140 -9.06 -3.12 9.50
C LEU A 140 -8.61 -2.54 10.85
N LEU A 141 -9.11 -3.06 11.96
CA LEU A 141 -8.68 -2.65 13.30
C LEU A 141 -7.21 -2.98 13.52
N LEU A 142 -6.79 -4.21 13.21
CA LEU A 142 -5.40 -4.64 13.35
C LEU A 142 -4.48 -3.81 12.44
N ALA A 143 -4.89 -3.49 11.20
CA ALA A 143 -4.15 -2.59 10.32
C ALA A 143 -3.95 -1.22 10.95
N THR A 144 -5.03 -0.61 11.45
CA THR A 144 -5.00 0.74 12.05
C THR A 144 -4.07 0.81 13.26
N VAL A 145 -4.04 -0.25 14.10
CA VAL A 145 -3.28 -0.26 15.36
C VAL A 145 -1.85 -0.75 15.17
N LEU A 146 -1.62 -1.76 14.31
CA LEU A 146 -0.35 -2.48 14.27
C LEU A 146 0.63 -1.96 13.20
N TYR A 147 0.23 -1.11 12.25
CA TYR A 147 1.17 -0.67 11.22
C TYR A 147 2.40 0.04 11.80
N PHE A 148 2.24 0.99 12.69
CA PHE A 148 3.38 1.64 13.33
C PHE A 148 4.28 0.67 14.10
N PRO A 149 3.79 -0.19 15.00
CA PRO A 149 4.63 -1.19 15.67
C PRO A 149 5.35 -2.14 14.71
N LEU A 150 4.65 -2.64 13.66
CA LEU A 150 5.24 -3.57 12.71
C LEU A 150 6.34 -2.92 11.87
N PHE A 151 6.14 -1.69 11.39
CA PHE A 151 7.16 -0.98 10.60
C PHE A 151 8.33 -0.51 11.46
N LYS A 152 8.12 -0.16 12.74
CA LYS A 152 9.22 0.07 13.69
C LYS A 152 10.02 -1.21 13.94
N GLY A 153 9.34 -2.35 14.08
CA GLY A 153 9.98 -3.66 14.14
C GLY A 153 10.80 -3.97 12.90
N LEU A 154 10.23 -3.73 11.70
CA LEU A 154 10.96 -3.88 10.43
C LEU A 154 12.23 -3.01 10.40
N SER A 155 12.15 -1.74 10.81
CA SER A 155 13.31 -0.86 10.86
C SER A 155 14.40 -1.41 11.77
N HIS A 156 14.03 -1.84 12.97
CA HIS A 156 14.95 -2.38 13.97
C HIS A 156 15.65 -3.66 13.49
N TYR A 157 14.92 -4.59 12.85
CA TYR A 157 15.47 -5.88 12.44
C TYR A 157 16.11 -5.88 11.05
N ALA A 158 15.74 -4.94 10.17
CA ALA A 158 16.27 -4.86 8.82
C ALA A 158 17.51 -3.96 8.71
N ASN A 159 17.59 -2.87 9.46
CA ASN A 159 18.77 -1.99 9.48
C ASN A 159 18.93 -1.27 10.83
N PRO A 160 19.47 -1.96 11.87
CA PRO A 160 19.66 -1.35 13.18
C PRO A 160 20.70 -0.21 13.18
N GLN A 161 21.58 -0.16 12.17
CA GLN A 161 22.64 0.84 12.09
C GLN A 161 22.08 2.25 11.77
N ILE A 162 21.02 2.35 10.96
CA ILE A 162 20.36 3.65 10.69
C ILE A 162 19.79 4.25 11.98
N ASP A 163 19.14 3.45 12.81
CA ASP A 163 18.58 3.93 14.09
C ASP A 163 19.67 4.44 15.01
N THR A 164 20.80 3.73 15.10
CA THR A 164 21.96 4.14 15.91
C THR A 164 22.57 5.44 15.38
N ALA A 165 22.85 5.53 14.07
CA ALA A 165 23.45 6.71 13.45
C ALA A 165 22.54 7.95 13.59
N SER A 166 21.22 7.79 13.43
CA SER A 166 20.26 8.91 13.55
C SER A 166 20.16 9.47 14.97
N ARG A 167 20.42 8.64 16.00
CA ARG A 167 20.48 9.09 17.40
C ARG A 167 21.80 9.77 17.76
N GLN A 168 22.90 9.31 17.19
CA GLN A 168 24.23 9.85 17.47
C GLN A 168 24.51 11.13 16.70
N SER A 169 24.08 11.20 15.45
CA SER A 169 24.34 12.32 14.54
C SER A 169 23.06 12.74 13.80
N PRO A 170 22.08 13.37 14.49
CA PRO A 170 20.80 13.71 13.90
C PRO A 170 20.98 14.67 12.72
N ILE A 171 20.15 14.47 11.68
CA ILE A 171 20.09 15.35 10.52
C ILE A 171 18.97 16.35 10.72
N VAL A 172 19.29 17.65 10.57
CA VAL A 172 18.34 18.74 10.70
C VAL A 172 18.38 19.58 9.41
N VAL A 173 17.23 19.75 8.78
CA VAL A 173 17.04 20.62 7.62
C VAL A 173 16.39 21.92 8.07
N MET A 174 17.13 23.01 8.03
CA MET A 174 16.69 24.35 8.38
C MET A 174 16.35 25.08 7.08
N ALA A 175 15.08 25.39 6.86
CA ALA A 175 14.64 26.05 5.61
C ALA A 175 13.43 26.95 5.86
N ASP A 176 13.26 27.95 4.99
CA ASP A 176 12.04 28.71 4.89
C ASP A 176 10.92 27.80 4.36
N PRO A 177 9.84 27.59 5.13
CA PRO A 177 8.75 26.69 4.73
C PRO A 177 8.12 27.05 3.38
N ALA A 178 8.12 28.34 2.99
CA ALA A 178 7.58 28.81 1.72
C ALA A 178 8.39 28.31 0.49
N THR A 179 9.65 27.93 0.69
CA THR A 179 10.53 27.42 -0.38
C THR A 179 10.49 25.90 -0.51
N CYS A 180 9.80 25.20 0.39
CA CYS A 180 9.68 23.75 0.43
C CYS A 180 8.32 23.29 -0.09
N THR A 181 8.30 22.58 -1.20
CA THR A 181 7.07 22.11 -1.84
C THR A 181 6.61 20.77 -1.27
N PHE A 182 5.29 20.54 -1.19
CA PHE A 182 4.76 19.21 -0.93
C PHE A 182 4.92 18.33 -2.19
N GLN A 183 5.82 17.35 -2.13
CA GLN A 183 6.30 16.59 -3.30
C GLN A 183 5.36 15.44 -3.68
N PHE A 184 4.08 15.76 -3.95
CA PHE A 184 3.13 14.80 -4.50
C PHE A 184 3.20 14.83 -6.03
N ASP A 185 3.75 13.76 -6.62
CA ASP A 185 3.86 13.60 -8.06
C ASP A 185 3.41 12.20 -8.52
N PRO A 186 2.11 12.00 -8.74
CA PRO A 186 1.57 10.71 -9.14
C PRO A 186 1.91 10.33 -10.59
N VAL A 187 2.39 11.29 -11.40
CA VAL A 187 2.68 11.11 -12.83
C VAL A 187 4.17 11.07 -13.12
N GLY A 188 5.02 11.44 -12.15
CA GLY A 188 6.48 11.49 -12.30
C GLY A 188 6.98 12.62 -13.21
N LYS A 189 6.20 13.71 -13.37
CA LYS A 189 6.54 14.85 -14.24
C LYS A 189 6.76 16.16 -13.51
N ALA A 190 6.43 16.24 -12.23
CA ALA A 190 6.66 17.44 -11.44
C ALA A 190 8.15 17.68 -11.24
N ARG A 191 8.54 18.96 -11.26
CA ARG A 191 9.92 19.37 -10.99
C ARG A 191 9.96 20.04 -9.61
N PHE A 192 10.82 19.52 -8.75
CA PHE A 192 11.07 20.01 -7.41
C PHE A 192 12.47 20.60 -7.37
N ASP A 193 12.60 21.81 -7.89
CA ASP A 193 13.90 22.40 -8.21
C ASP A 193 14.43 23.35 -7.13
N SER A 194 13.62 23.69 -6.11
CA SER A 194 14.10 24.54 -5.02
C SER A 194 15.26 23.87 -4.26
N PRO A 195 16.19 24.65 -3.69
CA PRO A 195 17.25 24.06 -2.85
C PRO A 195 16.72 23.23 -1.70
N CYS A 196 15.61 23.64 -1.06
CA CYS A 196 14.94 22.88 -0.02
C CYS A 196 14.41 21.54 -0.53
N ASP A 197 13.75 21.53 -1.69
CA ASP A 197 13.20 20.30 -2.28
C ASP A 197 14.31 19.31 -2.65
N LYS A 198 15.39 19.81 -3.23
CA LYS A 198 16.56 18.98 -3.58
C LYS A 198 17.20 18.34 -2.36
N VAL A 199 17.39 19.10 -1.28
CA VAL A 199 17.91 18.58 0.00
C VAL A 199 17.01 17.48 0.54
N LYS A 200 15.72 17.76 0.70
CA LYS A 200 14.76 16.81 1.25
C LYS A 200 14.65 15.53 0.41
N THR A 201 14.54 15.69 -0.91
CA THR A 201 14.52 14.56 -1.85
C THR A 201 15.78 13.72 -1.76
N PHE A 202 16.95 14.37 -1.69
CA PHE A 202 18.23 13.68 -1.56
C PHE A 202 18.29 12.85 -0.29
N LEU A 203 17.96 13.42 0.87
CA LEU A 203 17.98 12.71 2.15
C LEU A 203 17.04 11.50 2.15
N VAL A 204 15.81 11.67 1.69
CA VAL A 204 14.84 10.57 1.64
C VAL A 204 15.26 9.50 0.62
N LYS A 205 15.80 9.88 -0.55
CA LYS A 205 16.36 8.91 -1.50
C LYS A 205 17.55 8.14 -0.95
N GLN A 206 18.29 8.71 0.01
CA GLN A 206 19.33 8.01 0.75
C GLN A 206 18.79 7.21 1.95
N GLY A 207 17.46 7.23 2.21
CA GLY A 207 16.84 6.55 3.35
C GLY A 207 17.17 7.17 4.70
N LEU A 208 17.55 8.44 4.71
CA LEU A 208 18.02 9.15 5.90
C LEU A 208 16.86 9.91 6.56
N PRO A 209 16.51 9.58 7.81
CA PRO A 209 15.56 10.35 8.58
C PRO A 209 16.15 11.73 8.92
N TYR A 210 15.33 12.79 8.89
CA TYR A 210 15.71 14.12 9.30
C TYR A 210 14.56 14.85 10.00
N THR A 211 14.89 15.90 10.70
CA THR A 211 13.91 16.84 11.25
C THR A 211 13.93 18.14 10.47
N SER A 212 12.76 18.74 10.22
CA SER A 212 12.64 20.04 9.58
C SER A 212 12.48 21.12 10.61
N GLN A 213 13.30 22.17 10.54
CA GLN A 213 13.19 23.38 11.37
C GLN A 213 12.91 24.59 10.48
N ALA A 214 11.82 25.30 10.78
CA ALA A 214 11.48 26.52 10.08
C ALA A 214 12.44 27.66 10.48
N VAL A 215 12.91 28.41 9.48
CA VAL A 215 13.73 29.62 9.66
C VAL A 215 13.01 30.83 9.05
N ALA A 216 13.57 32.02 9.25
CA ALA A 216 12.99 33.27 8.74
C ALA A 216 12.83 33.25 7.22
N PRO A 217 11.77 33.90 6.68
CA PRO A 217 11.55 33.99 5.25
C PRO A 217 12.77 34.58 4.50
N GLY A 218 13.08 33.94 3.35
CA GLY A 218 14.23 34.34 2.51
C GLY A 218 15.60 33.84 2.99
N THR A 219 15.64 33.01 4.06
CA THR A 219 16.89 32.35 4.50
C THR A 219 17.18 31.14 3.61
N ASP A 220 18.43 31.05 3.14
CA ASP A 220 18.87 29.85 2.40
C ASP A 220 18.79 28.60 3.22
N VAL A 221 18.47 27.48 2.56
CA VAL A 221 18.41 26.17 3.20
C VAL A 221 19.78 25.80 3.79
N GLN A 222 19.78 25.30 5.00
CA GLN A 222 20.95 24.76 5.69
C GLN A 222 20.67 23.34 6.18
N VAL A 223 21.68 22.47 6.09
CA VAL A 223 21.60 21.10 6.56
C VAL A 223 22.65 20.89 7.63
N SER A 224 22.25 20.43 8.79
CA SER A 224 23.17 19.98 9.85
C SER A 224 23.15 18.45 9.86
N VAL A 225 24.35 17.84 9.83
CA VAL A 225 24.57 16.41 10.03
C VAL A 225 25.47 16.27 11.25
N GLY A 226 24.89 15.96 12.41
CA GLY A 226 25.58 16.09 13.68
C GLY A 226 26.10 17.51 13.88
N GLU A 227 27.42 17.67 13.97
CA GLU A 227 28.07 18.98 14.14
C GLU A 227 28.39 19.70 12.82
N THR A 228 28.37 18.99 11.68
CA THR A 228 28.72 19.53 10.38
C THR A 228 27.55 20.30 9.78
N GLN A 229 27.77 21.56 9.39
CA GLN A 229 26.77 22.41 8.75
C GLN A 229 27.10 22.65 7.26
N ILE A 230 26.09 22.50 6.41
CA ILE A 230 26.19 22.68 4.96
C ILE A 230 25.15 23.72 4.53
N LYS A 231 25.57 24.73 3.78
CA LYS A 231 24.70 25.80 3.24
C LYS A 231 24.28 25.45 1.81
N GLY A 232 22.99 25.59 1.52
CA GLY A 232 22.43 25.27 0.20
C GLY A 232 22.38 23.78 -0.07
N PHE A 233 22.20 23.41 -1.35
CA PHE A 233 22.26 22.01 -1.81
C PHE A 233 23.64 21.75 -2.44
N ASP A 234 24.47 21.04 -1.71
CA ASP A 234 25.76 20.50 -2.19
C ASP A 234 25.76 18.98 -1.92
N GLU A 235 25.54 18.21 -2.98
CA GLU A 235 25.45 16.76 -2.90
C GLU A 235 26.77 16.13 -2.43
N ALA A 236 27.92 16.64 -2.85
CA ALA A 236 29.24 16.11 -2.50
C ALA A 236 29.53 16.33 -1.02
N ALA A 237 29.30 17.55 -0.53
CA ALA A 237 29.47 17.89 0.88
C ALA A 237 28.50 17.12 1.77
N MET A 238 27.23 16.96 1.35
CA MET A 238 26.24 16.16 2.08
C MET A 238 26.65 14.69 2.17
N ARG A 239 27.11 14.08 1.07
CA ARG A 239 27.60 12.68 1.08
C ARG A 239 28.80 12.50 2.00
N ALA A 240 29.76 13.44 1.98
CA ALA A 240 30.93 13.41 2.86
C ALA A 240 30.50 13.46 4.35
N ALA A 241 29.67 14.42 4.73
CA ALA A 241 29.18 14.58 6.09
C ALA A 241 28.37 13.37 6.57
N ILE A 242 27.52 12.79 5.72
CA ILE A 242 26.72 11.59 6.01
C ILE A 242 27.64 10.37 6.26
N ASN A 243 28.69 10.20 5.44
CA ASN A 243 29.63 9.10 5.61
C ASN A 243 30.48 9.28 6.89
N GLU A 244 30.93 10.52 7.19
CA GLU A 244 31.67 10.86 8.40
C GLU A 244 30.82 10.62 9.68
N ALA A 245 29.53 10.93 9.60
CA ALA A 245 28.56 10.68 10.66
C ALA A 245 28.20 9.19 10.86
N GLY A 246 28.77 8.29 10.05
CA GLY A 246 28.59 6.84 10.20
C GLY A 246 27.26 6.29 9.69
N TYR A 247 26.53 7.03 8.86
CA TYR A 247 25.32 6.51 8.26
C TYR A 247 25.63 5.43 7.19
N PRO A 248 24.99 4.26 7.26
CA PRO A 248 25.26 3.19 6.30
C PRO A 248 24.67 3.53 4.93
N ALA A 249 25.47 3.39 3.88
CA ALA A 249 24.99 3.55 2.50
C ALA A 249 24.03 2.40 2.08
N LYS A 250 24.17 1.23 2.69
CA LYS A 250 23.32 0.04 2.51
C LYS A 250 23.19 -0.69 3.85
N ALA A 251 22.09 -1.40 4.04
CA ALA A 251 21.97 -2.32 5.17
C ALA A 251 23.04 -3.41 5.07
N ASP A 252 23.69 -3.71 6.18
CA ASP A 252 24.63 -4.83 6.27
C ASP A 252 23.84 -6.15 6.26
N PRO A 253 24.00 -7.01 5.21
CA PRO A 253 23.25 -8.26 5.13
C PRO A 253 23.46 -9.19 6.34
N SER A 254 24.61 -9.08 7.01
CA SER A 254 24.93 -9.89 8.20
C SER A 254 24.21 -9.41 9.46
N ALA A 255 23.85 -8.13 9.53
CA ALA A 255 23.12 -7.52 10.64
C ALA A 255 21.59 -7.68 10.51
N VAL A 256 21.08 -8.07 9.33
CA VAL A 256 19.65 -8.29 9.10
C VAL A 256 19.17 -9.53 9.85
N ASN A 257 18.21 -9.35 10.75
CA ASN A 257 17.52 -10.48 11.38
C ASN A 257 16.39 -10.98 10.45
N GLN A 258 16.73 -11.81 9.47
CA GLN A 258 15.80 -12.30 8.44
C GLN A 258 14.54 -12.98 9.01
N PRO A 259 14.62 -13.88 10.04
CA PRO A 259 13.42 -14.48 10.62
C PRO A 259 12.44 -13.46 11.19
N MET A 260 12.93 -12.42 11.85
CA MET A 260 12.07 -11.39 12.42
C MET A 260 11.49 -10.47 11.35
N VAL A 261 12.25 -10.14 10.31
CA VAL A 261 11.72 -9.39 9.14
C VAL A 261 10.61 -10.19 8.47
N VAL A 262 10.81 -11.48 8.22
CA VAL A 262 9.76 -12.37 7.66
C VAL A 262 8.54 -12.41 8.57
N LEU A 263 8.72 -12.55 9.88
CA LEU A 263 7.61 -12.55 10.83
C LEU A 263 6.77 -11.27 10.73
N MET A 264 7.41 -10.08 10.70
CA MET A 264 6.70 -8.80 10.55
C MET A 264 5.94 -8.75 9.22
N MET A 265 6.55 -9.20 8.13
CA MET A 265 5.92 -9.24 6.80
C MET A 265 4.77 -10.26 6.74
N VAL A 266 4.90 -11.42 7.39
CA VAL A 266 3.80 -12.40 7.52
C VAL A 266 2.63 -11.79 8.29
N LEU A 267 2.87 -11.08 9.40
CA LEU A 267 1.81 -10.41 10.15
C LEU A 267 1.09 -9.35 9.28
N LEU A 268 1.83 -8.55 8.49
CA LEU A 268 1.22 -7.62 7.52
C LEU A 268 0.38 -8.37 6.48
N THR A 269 0.87 -9.50 5.97
CA THR A 269 0.15 -10.33 4.99
C THR A 269 -1.10 -10.95 5.63
N LEU A 270 -1.05 -11.41 6.88
CA LEU A 270 -2.23 -11.93 7.60
C LEU A 270 -3.32 -10.87 7.75
N ILE A 271 -2.97 -9.65 8.11
CA ILE A 271 -3.91 -8.52 8.16
C ILE A 271 -4.58 -8.30 6.80
N ALA A 272 -3.78 -8.32 5.72
CA ALA A 272 -4.32 -8.19 4.36
C ALA A 272 -5.24 -9.35 3.98
N THR A 273 -4.92 -10.59 4.37
CA THR A 273 -5.78 -11.77 4.08
C THR A 273 -7.11 -11.73 4.83
N MET A 274 -7.14 -11.15 6.05
CA MET A 274 -8.41 -10.96 6.79
C MET A 274 -9.36 -10.00 6.06
N THR A 275 -8.83 -8.95 5.43
CA THR A 275 -9.65 -7.99 4.69
C THR A 275 -9.99 -8.47 3.28
N TYR A 276 -9.14 -9.28 2.66
CA TYR A 276 -9.30 -9.75 1.29
C TYR A 276 -10.10 -11.07 1.19
N GLY A 277 -9.91 -12.01 2.14
CA GLY A 277 -10.55 -13.33 2.09
C GLY A 277 -12.07 -13.29 1.94
N PRO A 278 -12.81 -12.57 2.78
CA PRO A 278 -14.27 -12.46 2.67
C PRO A 278 -14.76 -11.44 1.62
N LEU A 279 -13.87 -10.63 1.01
CA LEU A 279 -14.23 -9.49 0.17
C LEU A 279 -15.17 -9.85 -0.98
N ALA A 280 -14.81 -10.88 -1.76
CA ALA A 280 -15.58 -11.25 -2.95
C ALA A 280 -17.02 -11.67 -2.58
N ALA A 281 -17.19 -12.42 -1.50
CA ALA A 281 -18.50 -12.85 -1.00
C ALA A 281 -19.35 -11.63 -0.58
N VAL A 282 -18.78 -10.74 0.25
CA VAL A 282 -19.47 -9.52 0.69
C VAL A 282 -19.92 -8.67 -0.50
N MET A 283 -19.04 -8.47 -1.48
CA MET A 283 -19.37 -7.65 -2.66
C MET A 283 -20.52 -8.26 -3.46
N VAL A 284 -20.59 -9.57 -3.59
CA VAL A 284 -21.70 -10.26 -4.27
C VAL A 284 -23.00 -10.19 -3.46
N GLU A 285 -22.92 -10.32 -2.13
CA GLU A 285 -24.03 -10.32 -1.20
C GLU A 285 -24.64 -8.92 -0.95
N LEU A 286 -23.90 -7.84 -1.24
CA LEU A 286 -24.38 -6.46 -1.03
C LEU A 286 -25.28 -5.94 -2.14
N PHE A 287 -25.13 -6.42 -3.38
CA PHE A 287 -25.78 -5.82 -4.54
C PHE A 287 -26.82 -6.73 -5.20
N PRO A 288 -28.00 -6.16 -5.59
CA PRO A 288 -29.01 -6.88 -6.34
C PRO A 288 -28.45 -7.47 -7.65
N THR A 289 -28.85 -8.71 -7.97
CA THR A 289 -28.34 -9.46 -9.14
C THR A 289 -28.39 -8.66 -10.44
N ARG A 290 -29.44 -7.87 -10.66
CA ARG A 290 -29.68 -7.10 -11.90
C ARG A 290 -28.69 -5.96 -12.15
N ILE A 291 -28.04 -5.43 -11.09
CA ILE A 291 -27.07 -4.31 -11.17
C ILE A 291 -25.74 -4.66 -10.49
N ARG A 292 -25.61 -5.87 -9.97
CA ARG A 292 -24.48 -6.33 -9.13
C ARG A 292 -23.13 -6.02 -9.74
N TYR A 293 -22.92 -6.45 -10.98
CA TYR A 293 -21.62 -6.29 -11.64
C TYR A 293 -21.23 -4.80 -11.80
N THR A 294 -22.17 -3.98 -12.25
CA THR A 294 -21.96 -2.52 -12.42
C THR A 294 -21.72 -1.83 -11.08
N SER A 295 -22.51 -2.16 -10.05
CA SER A 295 -22.43 -1.51 -8.75
C SER A 295 -21.17 -1.89 -7.97
N MET A 296 -20.70 -3.14 -8.06
CA MET A 296 -19.48 -3.57 -7.36
C MET A 296 -18.19 -3.14 -8.06
N SER A 297 -18.23 -2.94 -9.39
CA SER A 297 -17.06 -2.54 -10.17
C SER A 297 -16.47 -1.21 -9.69
N LEU A 298 -17.29 -0.18 -9.48
CA LEU A 298 -16.81 1.14 -9.09
C LEU A 298 -16.09 1.14 -7.73
N PRO A 299 -16.68 0.65 -6.63
CA PRO A 299 -15.98 0.63 -5.34
C PRO A 299 -14.71 -0.23 -5.37
N TYR A 300 -14.71 -1.34 -6.10
CA TYR A 300 -13.53 -2.20 -6.23
C TYR A 300 -12.38 -1.49 -6.98
N HIS A 301 -12.67 -0.89 -8.15
CA HIS A 301 -11.64 -0.25 -8.95
C HIS A 301 -11.14 1.07 -8.36
N ILE A 302 -12.02 1.90 -7.78
CA ILE A 302 -11.60 3.12 -7.08
C ILE A 302 -10.82 2.75 -5.81
N GLY A 303 -11.27 1.76 -5.03
CA GLY A 303 -10.54 1.27 -3.87
C GLY A 303 -9.11 0.87 -4.22
N ASN A 304 -8.95 -0.05 -5.16
CA ASN A 304 -7.64 -0.55 -5.55
C ASN A 304 -6.81 0.46 -6.35
N GLY A 305 -7.42 1.15 -7.33
CA GLY A 305 -6.70 2.05 -8.22
C GLY A 305 -6.30 3.37 -7.55
N TRP A 306 -7.20 4.00 -6.81
CA TRP A 306 -6.93 5.30 -6.19
C TRP A 306 -6.33 5.13 -4.79
N PHE A 307 -7.08 4.51 -3.87
CA PHE A 307 -6.62 4.40 -2.49
C PHE A 307 -5.39 3.48 -2.37
N GLY A 308 -5.40 2.33 -3.02
CA GLY A 308 -4.25 1.42 -3.05
C GLY A 308 -3.13 1.92 -3.95
N GLY A 309 -3.43 2.29 -5.19
CA GLY A 309 -2.42 2.65 -6.19
C GLY A 309 -1.63 3.92 -5.87
N PHE A 310 -2.26 4.94 -5.27
CA PHE A 310 -1.56 6.16 -4.84
C PHE A 310 -0.84 6.02 -3.49
N LEU A 311 -1.01 4.91 -2.77
CA LEU A 311 -0.40 4.73 -1.46
C LEU A 311 1.13 4.96 -1.47
N PRO A 312 1.93 4.35 -2.36
CA PRO A 312 3.38 4.58 -2.33
C PRO A 312 3.74 6.05 -2.57
N THR A 313 3.07 6.72 -3.52
CA THR A 313 3.34 8.11 -3.88
C THR A 313 2.96 9.09 -2.76
N VAL A 314 1.77 8.91 -2.16
CA VAL A 314 1.32 9.75 -1.05
C VAL A 314 2.21 9.55 0.17
N SER A 315 2.50 8.28 0.52
CA SER A 315 3.36 7.95 1.65
C SER A 315 4.78 8.51 1.47
N PHE A 316 5.34 8.42 0.26
CA PHE A 316 6.64 9.02 -0.04
C PHE A 316 6.61 10.54 0.12
N ALA A 317 5.60 11.22 -0.42
CA ALA A 317 5.45 12.68 -0.28
C ALA A 317 5.35 13.11 1.20
N LEU A 318 4.63 12.35 2.01
CA LEU A 318 4.53 12.59 3.46
C LEU A 318 5.87 12.41 4.18
N VAL A 319 6.66 11.39 3.81
CA VAL A 319 8.01 11.17 4.35
C VAL A 319 8.94 12.32 3.94
N VAL A 320 8.93 12.73 2.67
CA VAL A 320 9.74 13.87 2.20
C VAL A 320 9.35 15.17 2.89
N TYR A 321 8.07 15.38 3.13
CA TYR A 321 7.59 16.59 3.79
C TYR A 321 8.08 16.71 5.24
N THR A 322 8.03 15.62 5.99
CA THR A 322 8.35 15.61 7.43
C THR A 322 9.79 15.21 7.75
N GLY A 323 10.40 14.34 6.94
CA GLY A 323 11.68 13.68 7.22
C GLY A 323 11.56 12.44 8.11
N ASP A 324 10.40 12.16 8.69
CA ASP A 324 10.14 10.95 9.45
C ASP A 324 9.75 9.81 8.51
N ILE A 325 10.59 8.76 8.43
CA ILE A 325 10.37 7.59 7.56
C ILE A 325 9.07 6.85 7.89
N PHE A 326 8.53 7.00 9.08
CA PHE A 326 7.27 6.37 9.51
C PHE A 326 6.05 7.25 9.20
N TYR A 327 6.24 8.54 8.90
CA TYR A 327 5.09 9.45 8.70
C TYR A 327 4.21 9.06 7.50
N GLY A 328 4.79 8.40 6.51
CA GLY A 328 4.05 7.83 5.38
C GLY A 328 2.98 6.80 5.76
N LEU A 329 3.12 6.17 6.93
CA LEU A 329 2.14 5.21 7.45
C LEU A 329 0.81 5.86 7.87
N TRP A 330 0.79 7.18 8.07
CA TRP A 330 -0.47 7.87 8.37
C TRP A 330 -1.50 7.72 7.25
N TYR A 331 -1.05 7.63 5.99
CA TYR A 331 -1.97 7.42 4.89
C TYR A 331 -2.77 6.10 5.03
N PRO A 332 -2.15 4.91 5.10
CA PRO A 332 -2.91 3.68 5.28
C PRO A 332 -3.65 3.62 6.61
N VAL A 333 -3.11 4.16 7.70
CA VAL A 333 -3.77 4.18 9.02
C VAL A 333 -5.05 5.00 8.98
N VAL A 334 -5.04 6.20 8.39
CA VAL A 334 -6.23 7.03 8.27
C VAL A 334 -7.29 6.36 7.39
N ILE A 335 -6.90 5.80 6.24
CA ILE A 335 -7.86 5.15 5.33
C ILE A 335 -8.45 3.90 5.98
N THR A 336 -7.65 3.05 6.63
CA THR A 336 -8.17 1.86 7.34
C THR A 336 -9.04 2.25 8.53
N GLY A 337 -8.68 3.31 9.25
CA GLY A 337 -9.49 3.86 10.35
C GLY A 337 -10.85 4.38 9.88
N VAL A 338 -10.88 5.15 8.79
CA VAL A 338 -12.14 5.60 8.16
C VAL A 338 -12.99 4.42 7.72
N SER A 339 -12.35 3.43 7.04
CA SER A 339 -13.06 2.24 6.59
C SER A 339 -13.59 1.41 7.76
N LEU A 340 -12.85 1.30 8.86
CA LEU A 340 -13.30 0.65 10.09
C LEU A 340 -14.55 1.35 10.65
N VAL A 341 -14.53 2.66 10.80
CA VAL A 341 -15.66 3.43 11.35
C VAL A 341 -16.89 3.31 10.44
N VAL A 342 -16.74 3.55 9.14
CA VAL A 342 -17.85 3.44 8.17
C VAL A 342 -18.38 2.01 8.12
N GLY A 343 -17.49 1.01 8.09
CA GLY A 343 -17.86 -0.40 8.07
C GLY A 343 -18.59 -0.83 9.35
N MET A 344 -18.11 -0.41 10.51
CA MET A 344 -18.79 -0.71 11.79
C MET A 344 -20.19 -0.10 11.87
N LEU A 345 -20.36 1.13 11.45
CA LEU A 345 -21.63 1.87 11.57
C LEU A 345 -22.64 1.55 10.46
N CYS A 346 -22.17 1.39 9.23
CA CYS A 346 -23.04 1.34 8.05
C CYS A 346 -23.14 -0.03 7.38
N LEU A 347 -22.10 -0.88 7.48
CA LEU A 347 -22.13 -2.22 6.88
C LEU A 347 -22.99 -3.16 7.73
N LYS A 348 -23.95 -3.81 7.08
CA LYS A 348 -24.72 -4.91 7.69
C LYS A 348 -23.98 -6.21 7.47
N GLU A 349 -24.21 -7.20 8.38
CA GLU A 349 -23.74 -8.56 8.16
C GLU A 349 -24.47 -9.19 6.97
N THR A 350 -23.70 -9.81 6.07
CA THR A 350 -24.23 -10.33 4.80
C THR A 350 -24.29 -11.86 4.74
N ARG A 351 -23.73 -12.57 5.71
CA ARG A 351 -23.59 -14.03 5.71
C ARG A 351 -24.89 -14.81 5.39
N ASN A 352 -26.03 -14.30 5.87
CA ASN A 352 -27.32 -14.99 5.73
C ASN A 352 -28.20 -14.38 4.64
N VAL A 353 -27.63 -13.54 3.80
CA VAL A 353 -28.38 -12.90 2.71
C VAL A 353 -28.67 -13.91 1.62
N ASP A 354 -29.95 -14.07 1.28
CA ASP A 354 -30.39 -14.88 0.17
C ASP A 354 -30.19 -14.11 -1.14
N ILE A 355 -29.18 -14.51 -1.91
CA ILE A 355 -28.75 -13.86 -3.16
C ILE A 355 -29.89 -13.83 -4.21
N ASP A 356 -30.81 -14.78 -4.14
CA ASP A 356 -31.95 -14.88 -5.09
C ASP A 356 -33.08 -13.88 -4.74
N LYS A 357 -33.07 -13.31 -3.54
CA LYS A 357 -34.11 -12.38 -3.07
C LYS A 357 -33.68 -10.89 -3.08
N ILE A 358 -32.42 -10.62 -3.43
CA ILE A 358 -31.89 -9.26 -3.50
C ILE A 358 -32.06 -8.66 -4.89
#